data_1c3a1d125e45bc35f7ea4723276fc8fa
#
_entry.id   1c3a1d125e45bc35f7ea4723276fc8fa
#
_cell.length_a   1.000
_cell.length_b   1.000
_cell.length_c   1.000
_cell.angle_alpha   90.00
_cell.angle_beta   90.00
_cell.angle_gamma   90.00
#
_symmetry.space_group_name_H-M   'P 1'
#
loop_
_entity.id
_entity.type
_entity.pdbx_description
1 polymer ?
#
loop_
_entity_poly.entity_id
_entity_poly.type
_entity_poly.pdbx_seq_one_letter_code
_entity_poly.pdbx_strand_id
1 'polypeptide(L)' 'MHKVISVTPQEDYKMLVEFENGEQRVYNAVPLLSKPVFSPLKDLTFFKSAYVEYGAVTWKDEDGNEIDICPDKMYMDSAG' A
#
# COMPACT_ATOMS: atom_id res chain seq x y z
N MET A 1 -1.60 -14.78 -9.77
CA MET A 1 -1.80 -14.02 -8.52
C MET A 1 -0.51 -13.35 -8.14
N HIS A 2 -0.57 -12.08 -7.76
CA HIS A 2 0.61 -11.31 -7.38
C HIS A 2 0.64 -11.11 -5.88
N LYS A 3 1.75 -11.46 -5.24
CA LYS A 3 1.93 -11.23 -3.80
C LYS A 3 3.00 -10.18 -3.60
N VAL A 4 2.75 -9.26 -2.67
CA VAL A 4 3.72 -8.26 -2.25
C VAL A 4 4.63 -8.90 -1.20
N ILE A 5 5.94 -8.69 -1.34
CA ILE A 5 6.90 -9.17 -0.35
C ILE A 5 7.56 -8.04 0.44
N SER A 6 7.54 -6.82 -0.08
CA SER A 6 8.03 -5.67 0.67
C SER A 6 7.34 -4.39 0.22
N VAL A 7 7.28 -3.41 1.11
CA VAL A 7 6.73 -2.09 0.82
C VAL A 7 7.57 -1.03 1.51
N THR A 8 7.86 0.05 0.77
CA THR A 8 8.61 1.21 1.29
C THR A 8 7.79 2.46 1.00
N PRO A 9 7.01 2.96 1.98
CA PRO A 9 6.24 4.19 1.79
C PRO A 9 7.14 5.40 1.66
N GLN A 10 6.70 6.37 0.85
CA GLN A 10 7.42 7.61 0.60
C GLN A 10 6.58 8.81 1.02
N GLU A 11 7.21 9.97 1.18
CA GLU A 11 6.55 11.16 1.70
C GLU A 11 5.51 11.78 0.76
N ASP A 12 5.55 11.43 -0.53
CA ASP A 12 4.62 11.93 -1.53
C ASP A 12 3.41 11.03 -1.75
N TYR A 13 3.11 10.15 -0.79
CA TYR A 13 2.02 9.17 -0.85
C TYR A 13 2.22 8.15 -1.97
N LYS A 14 3.46 7.91 -2.34
CA LYS A 14 3.82 6.81 -3.22
C LYS A 14 4.48 5.73 -2.41
N MET A 15 4.47 4.51 -2.94
CA MET A 15 5.11 3.37 -2.28
C MET A 15 5.92 2.59 -3.30
N LEU A 16 7.16 2.27 -2.93
CA LEU A 16 7.93 1.28 -3.69
C LEU A 16 7.49 -0.09 -3.19
N VAL A 17 7.01 -0.91 -4.11
CA VAL A 17 6.45 -2.23 -3.78
C VAL A 17 7.24 -3.28 -4.54
N GLU A 18 7.67 -4.33 -3.85
CA GLU A 18 8.30 -5.47 -4.48
C GLU A 18 7.34 -6.66 -4.43
N PHE A 19 7.17 -7.31 -5.58
CA PHE A 19 6.30 -8.48 -5.73
C PHE A 19 7.12 -9.77 -5.72
N GLU A 20 6.46 -10.90 -5.47
CA GLU A 20 7.14 -12.20 -5.35
C GLU A 20 7.87 -12.64 -6.62
N ASN A 21 7.49 -12.10 -7.77
CA ASN A 21 8.16 -12.39 -9.04
C ASN A 21 9.45 -11.58 -9.24
N GLY A 22 9.85 -10.78 -8.23
CA GLY A 22 11.05 -9.95 -8.29
C GLY A 22 10.83 -8.57 -8.87
N GLU A 23 9.65 -8.26 -9.38
CA GLU A 23 9.39 -6.92 -9.92
C GLU A 23 9.26 -5.90 -8.80
N GLN A 24 9.85 -4.72 -9.04
CA GLN A 24 9.68 -3.56 -8.17
C GLN A 24 8.87 -2.53 -8.94
N ARG A 25 7.82 -2.02 -8.30
CA ARG A 25 6.91 -1.05 -8.91
C ARG A 25 6.63 0.10 -7.95
N VAL A 26 6.32 1.27 -8.50
CA VAL A 26 5.92 2.42 -7.71
C VAL A 26 4.39 2.54 -7.80
N TYR A 27 3.75 2.49 -6.64
CA TYR A 27 2.30 2.63 -6.54
C TYR A 27 1.97 4.03 -6.02
N ASN A 28 1.12 4.77 -6.74
CA ASN A 28 0.68 6.10 -6.34
C ASN A 28 -0.63 5.98 -5.56
N ALA A 29 -0.58 6.24 -4.26
CA ALA A 29 -1.76 6.13 -3.41
C ALA A 29 -2.61 7.40 -3.38
N VAL A 30 -2.18 8.49 -4.02
CA VAL A 30 -2.93 9.75 -4.00
C VAL A 30 -4.40 9.57 -4.42
N PRO A 31 -4.72 8.82 -5.49
CA PRO A 31 -6.13 8.64 -5.86
C PRO A 31 -6.97 7.94 -4.79
N LEU A 32 -6.35 7.16 -3.89
CA LEU A 32 -7.09 6.48 -2.83
C LEU A 32 -7.54 7.44 -1.72
N LEU A 33 -6.84 8.56 -1.56
CA LEU A 33 -7.07 9.47 -0.44
C LEU A 33 -8.46 10.10 -0.47
N SER A 34 -9.11 10.14 -1.64
CA SER A 34 -10.46 10.66 -1.78
C SER A 34 -11.54 9.64 -1.43
N LYS A 35 -11.16 8.37 -1.23
CA LYS A 35 -12.11 7.32 -0.90
C LYS A 35 -12.28 7.22 0.62
N PRO A 36 -13.51 7.13 1.13
CA PRO A 36 -13.72 7.12 2.58
C PRO A 36 -12.97 6.00 3.31
N VAL A 37 -12.90 4.80 2.74
CA VAL A 37 -12.24 3.67 3.38
C VAL A 37 -10.74 3.91 3.55
N PHE A 38 -10.14 4.74 2.69
CA PHE A 38 -8.71 5.05 2.75
C PHE A 38 -8.42 6.41 3.37
N SER A 39 -9.44 7.10 3.90
CA SER A 39 -9.23 8.45 4.46
C SER A 39 -8.18 8.50 5.57
N PRO A 40 -7.99 7.48 6.42
CA PRO A 40 -6.92 7.51 7.42
C PRO A 40 -5.52 7.67 6.83
N LEU A 41 -5.33 7.28 5.56
CA LEU A 41 -4.03 7.40 4.90
C LEU A 41 -3.63 8.84 4.61
N LYS A 42 -4.55 9.79 4.73
CA LYS A 42 -4.22 11.23 4.60
C LYS A 42 -3.22 11.68 5.64
N ASP A 43 -3.20 11.03 6.80
CA ASP A 43 -2.17 11.24 7.81
C ASP A 43 -0.89 10.55 7.31
N LEU A 44 0.11 11.35 6.96
CA LEU A 44 1.34 10.84 6.38
C LEU A 44 2.07 9.88 7.34
N THR A 45 2.04 10.18 8.65
CA THR A 45 2.65 9.30 9.64
C THR A 45 1.99 7.93 9.62
N PHE A 46 0.66 7.89 9.56
CA PHE A 46 -0.06 6.63 9.45
C PHE A 46 0.24 5.93 8.12
N PHE A 47 0.25 6.68 7.02
CA PHE A 47 0.57 6.13 5.70
C PHE A 47 1.93 5.43 5.71
N LYS A 48 2.92 6.03 6.37
CA LYS A 48 4.28 5.49 6.41
C LYS A 48 4.41 4.26 7.30
N SER A 49 3.37 3.90 8.04
CA SER A 49 3.36 2.68 8.86
C SER A 49 2.98 1.43 8.09
N ALA A 50 2.79 1.54 6.77
CA ALA A 50 2.43 0.40 5.92
C ALA A 50 3.37 -0.78 6.10
N TYR A 51 2.81 -1.98 6.08
CA TYR A 51 3.58 -3.21 6.17
C TYR A 51 2.92 -4.29 5.31
N VAL A 52 3.62 -5.39 5.10
CA VAL A 52 3.09 -6.50 4.31
C VAL A 52 2.52 -7.54 5.24
N GLU A 53 1.27 -7.96 4.98
CA GLU A 53 0.63 -9.04 5.68
C GLU A 53 -0.13 -9.89 4.66
N TYR A 54 0.12 -11.19 4.68
CA TYR A 54 -0.51 -12.14 3.76
C TYR A 54 -0.37 -11.72 2.29
N GLY A 55 0.79 -11.18 1.92
CA GLY A 55 1.06 -10.79 0.54
C GLY A 55 0.40 -9.50 0.10
N ALA A 56 -0.15 -8.71 1.02
CA ALA A 56 -0.83 -7.45 0.71
C ALA A 56 -0.26 -6.31 1.55
N VAL A 57 -0.22 -5.11 0.97
CA VAL A 57 0.13 -3.91 1.73
C VAL A 57 -1.02 -3.59 2.67
N THR A 58 -0.70 -3.44 3.95
CA THR A 58 -1.68 -3.34 5.02
C THR A 58 -1.34 -2.19 5.96
N TRP A 59 -2.35 -1.56 6.52
CA TRP A 59 -2.24 -0.58 7.59
C TRP A 59 -3.14 -1.02 8.74
N LYS A 60 -2.68 -0.81 9.96
CA LYS A 60 -3.45 -1.18 11.15
C LYS A 60 -3.36 -0.04 12.15
N ASP A 61 -4.51 0.41 12.65
CA ASP A 61 -4.53 1.49 13.64
C ASP A 61 -4.46 0.92 15.07
N GLU A 62 -4.47 1.82 16.05
CA GLU A 62 -4.36 1.44 17.46
C GLU A 62 -5.54 0.63 17.95
N ASP A 63 -6.69 0.79 17.32
CA ASP A 63 -7.93 0.07 17.68
C ASP A 63 -8.03 -1.30 17.02
N GLY A 64 -7.03 -1.66 16.19
CA GLY A 64 -7.02 -2.93 15.49
C GLY A 64 -7.77 -2.92 14.17
N ASN A 65 -8.21 -1.76 13.69
CA ASN A 65 -8.84 -1.65 12.38
C ASN A 65 -7.79 -1.76 11.29
N GLU A 66 -8.04 -2.61 10.30
CA GLU A 66 -7.10 -2.85 9.22
C GLU A 66 -7.62 -2.29 7.91
N ILE A 67 -6.69 -1.76 7.11
CA ILE A 67 -6.93 -1.33 5.73
C ILE A 67 -5.92 -2.07 4.89
N ASP A 68 -6.34 -2.66 3.77
CA ASP A 68 -5.41 -3.31 2.87
C ASP A 68 -5.77 -3.01 1.41
N ILE A 69 -4.81 -3.27 0.53
CA ILE A 69 -4.99 -3.10 -0.90
C ILE A 69 -4.79 -4.46 -1.55
N CYS A 70 -5.75 -4.86 -2.39
CA CYS A 70 -5.65 -6.10 -3.15
C CYS A 70 -4.34 -6.11 -3.94
N PRO A 71 -3.47 -7.12 -3.77
CA PRO A 71 -2.17 -7.12 -4.44
C PRO A 71 -2.28 -7.18 -5.96
N ASP A 72 -3.27 -7.87 -6.51
CA ASP A 72 -3.45 -7.90 -7.96
C ASP A 72 -3.80 -6.52 -8.51
N LYS A 73 -4.68 -5.80 -7.80
CA LYS A 73 -5.05 -4.44 -8.21
C LYS A 73 -3.84 -3.50 -8.09
N MET A 74 -3.07 -3.64 -7.04
CA MET A 74 -1.86 -2.83 -6.85
C MET A 74 -0.87 -3.09 -7.99
N TYR A 75 -0.71 -4.35 -8.39
CA TYR A 75 0.18 -4.68 -9.50
C TYR A 75 -0.27 -4.02 -10.80
N MET A 76 -1.56 -4.07 -11.09
CA MET A 76 -2.11 -3.50 -12.33
C MET A 76 -2.04 -1.98 -12.35
N ASP A 77 -2.18 -1.33 -11.20
CA ASP A 77 -2.23 0.13 -11.10
C ASP A 77 -0.84 0.77 -10.87
N SER A 78 0.21 -0.04 -10.70
CA SER A 78 1.55 0.48 -10.41
C SER A 78 2.39 0.58 -11.67
N ALA A 79 3.44 1.41 -11.60
CA ALA A 79 4.39 1.61 -12.68
C ALA A 79 5.65 0.78 -12.45
N GLY A 80 6.02 0.02 -13.46
CA GLY A 80 7.22 -0.85 -13.41
C GLY A 80 8.50 -0.14 -13.79
#